data_bb4bf92ca0d95d9596c713936d263b10
#
_entry.id   bb4bf92ca0d95d9596c713936d263b10
#
_cell.length_a   1.000
_cell.length_b   1.000
_cell.length_c   1.000
_cell.angle_alpha   90.00
_cell.angle_beta   90.00
_cell.angle_gamma   90.00
#
_symmetry.space_group_name_H-M   'P 1'
#
loop_
_entity.id
_entity.type
_entity.pdbx_description
1 polymer ?
#
loop_
_entity_poly.entity_id
_entity_poly.type
_entity_poly.pdbx_seq_one_letter_code
_entity_poly.pdbx_strand_id
1 'polypeptide(L)'
;MLGPWKFRKCESGEKGKLRGRKVLQGSVLFILAGAAGAAIAQDGEHSSHAGGPVPREILDRPVSLRIGIGTVHEKVQTTSPEAQAFYDQGLAYLHSFVWIEAIRSFHQALRTDPNLAMAYLGLSDAYVGLQDPATARAALERAKSFEKKLTDRERRWLAIRDAEVSYAEDGTNPDVYVAYRKAVADALKKNPNDAWLWVQRGLADEASPFTHGQAGGADTLAFYKMAMTLAPDNLPALHYYAHTCESMGRIPEALELTGKYAKLAPAIPHARHMHGHELLRSGRTEEAIQEFLKTKELEENYYQAENIPAQYDWHHAHNLQLLAMAFQSLGQMKKAANLFREAFASPAYTDFLEYNRRTWPEFLLNRGRHEEALEAARELTQSQWPLARLAGHTLAGQALLALNRMNDAKDELNAAERESEVLPPRTTAALPYPMVLRAGILLRENQMQDAEALLMDVEKSILAMPGPDAWSAATFQLETIARSARDAGDWELAGFTAQNIMGHNPNYAGGYYAMALVAEHAKNKTAKARLLASAQKFWVKADADLPELLAIQTMN
;
A
#
# COMPACT_ATOMS: atom_id res chain seq x y z
N MET A 1 -22.82 -2.81 -28.54
CA MET A 1 -21.62 -2.26 -29.19
C MET A 1 -21.86 -0.77 -29.39
N LEU A 2 -21.19 0.06 -28.60
CA LEU A 2 -21.13 1.51 -28.83
C LEU A 2 -20.07 1.71 -29.90
N GLY A 3 -20.41 2.35 -31.03
CA GLY A 3 -19.47 2.70 -32.07
C GLY A 3 -18.38 3.64 -31.52
N PRO A 4 -17.17 3.65 -32.10
CA PRO A 4 -16.09 4.51 -31.61
C PRO A 4 -16.49 5.97 -31.74
N TRP A 5 -16.37 6.72 -30.65
CA TRP A 5 -16.46 8.17 -30.68
C TRP A 5 -15.29 8.70 -31.49
N LYS A 6 -15.58 9.53 -32.50
CA LYS A 6 -14.54 10.15 -33.34
C LYS A 6 -13.92 11.30 -32.56
N PHE A 7 -12.72 11.10 -32.05
CA PHE A 7 -11.90 12.19 -31.53
C PHE A 7 -11.60 13.20 -32.64
N ARG A 8 -11.72 14.49 -32.33
CA ARG A 8 -11.15 15.55 -33.18
C ARG A 8 -9.63 15.37 -33.20
N LYS A 9 -9.06 15.10 -34.38
CA LYS A 9 -7.62 15.18 -34.57
C LYS A 9 -7.22 16.65 -34.42
N CYS A 10 -6.46 16.96 -33.37
CA CYS A 10 -5.67 18.18 -33.33
C CYS A 10 -4.58 18.09 -34.40
N GLU A 11 -4.70 18.82 -35.46
CA GLU A 11 -3.60 19.05 -36.43
C GLU A 11 -2.57 19.95 -35.76
N SER A 12 -1.50 19.36 -35.24
CA SER A 12 -0.33 20.10 -34.79
C SER A 12 0.51 20.50 -35.99
N GLY A 13 0.37 21.75 -36.43
CA GLY A 13 1.40 22.41 -37.23
C GLY A 13 2.52 22.86 -36.30
N GLU A 14 3.64 22.17 -36.35
CA GLU A 14 4.99 22.69 -36.35
C GLU A 14 6.00 21.57 -36.10
N LYS A 15 6.89 21.39 -37.09
CA LYS A 15 7.94 20.38 -37.05
C LYS A 15 9.10 20.86 -36.16
N GLY A 16 9.06 20.58 -34.87
CA GLY A 16 10.21 20.67 -33.97
C GLY A 16 10.92 19.34 -33.90
N LYS A 17 12.18 19.27 -34.35
CA LYS A 17 13.04 18.07 -34.24
C LYS A 17 13.29 17.70 -32.76
N LEU A 18 12.58 16.75 -32.22
CA LEU A 18 12.91 16.11 -30.96
C LEU A 18 13.84 14.91 -31.21
N ARG A 19 15.09 15.07 -30.79
CA ARG A 19 16.07 14.00 -30.71
C ARG A 19 15.52 12.86 -29.86
N GLY A 20 15.58 11.63 -30.40
CA GLY A 20 15.11 10.41 -29.76
C GLY A 20 15.71 10.19 -28.38
N ARG A 21 14.87 10.28 -27.36
CA ARG A 21 15.10 9.63 -26.07
C ARG A 21 14.43 8.26 -26.12
N LYS A 22 15.23 7.22 -26.03
CA LYS A 22 14.75 5.85 -25.80
C LYS A 22 13.93 5.86 -24.51
N VAL A 23 12.64 5.61 -24.64
CA VAL A 23 11.76 5.33 -23.51
C VAL A 23 12.18 3.95 -23.01
N LEU A 24 12.96 3.91 -21.95
CA LEU A 24 13.08 2.71 -21.13
C LEU A 24 11.71 2.51 -20.48
N GLN A 25 11.05 1.40 -20.80
CA GLN A 25 9.98 0.84 -19.99
C GLN A 25 10.59 0.42 -18.66
N GLY A 26 10.69 1.36 -17.73
CA GLY A 26 11.05 1.11 -16.35
C GLY A 26 9.76 0.89 -15.58
N SER A 27 9.62 -0.28 -14.98
CA SER A 27 8.60 -0.59 -13.99
C SER A 27 8.56 0.52 -12.96
N VAL A 28 7.40 1.18 -12.82
CA VAL A 28 7.20 2.23 -11.81
C VAL A 28 7.10 1.55 -10.46
N LEU A 29 8.08 1.76 -9.64
CA LEU A 29 8.28 1.14 -8.35
C LEU A 29 7.65 2.00 -7.26
N PHE A 30 6.87 1.37 -6.39
CA PHE A 30 6.60 1.88 -5.05
C PHE A 30 7.90 1.90 -4.25
N ILE A 31 8.54 3.05 -4.16
CA ILE A 31 9.50 3.32 -3.12
C ILE A 31 8.83 4.30 -2.17
N LEU A 32 8.06 3.76 -1.24
CA LEU A 32 7.88 4.36 0.07
C LEU A 32 9.08 3.92 0.92
N ALA A 33 10.26 4.30 0.47
CA ALA A 33 11.46 4.13 1.26
C ALA A 33 11.53 5.29 2.23
N GLY A 34 11.48 5.00 3.49
CA GLY A 34 11.95 5.92 4.50
C GLY A 34 13.35 6.39 4.15
N ALA A 35 13.50 7.62 3.69
CA ALA A 35 14.76 8.29 3.76
C ALA A 35 14.97 8.61 5.24
N ALA A 36 15.73 7.76 5.94
CA ALA A 36 16.27 8.10 7.24
C ALA A 36 17.27 9.24 7.06
N GLY A 37 16.74 10.46 6.96
CA GLY A 37 17.54 11.66 7.16
C GLY A 37 17.89 11.73 8.63
N ALA A 38 19.18 11.87 8.95
CA ALA A 38 19.65 12.19 10.28
C ALA A 38 18.93 13.44 10.79
N ALA A 39 17.95 13.26 11.66
CA ALA A 39 17.26 14.35 12.33
C ALA A 39 18.22 14.90 13.39
N ILE A 40 18.69 16.12 13.15
CA ILE A 40 19.25 16.96 14.19
C ILE A 40 18.09 17.27 15.15
N ALA A 41 18.22 16.82 16.38
CA ALA A 41 17.29 17.14 17.44
C ALA A 41 17.25 18.68 17.63
N GLN A 42 16.11 19.29 17.36
CA GLN A 42 15.74 20.58 17.91
C GLN A 42 14.43 20.40 18.68
N ASP A 43 14.52 20.71 19.96
CA ASP A 43 13.40 20.79 20.89
C ASP A 43 12.31 21.71 20.32
N GLY A 44 11.13 21.17 20.17
CA GLY A 44 9.92 21.91 19.82
C GLY A 44 8.71 21.07 20.26
N GLU A 45 8.17 21.36 21.42
CA GLU A 45 6.84 20.93 21.84
C GLU A 45 5.83 21.32 20.77
N HIS A 46 5.25 20.34 20.07
CA HIS A 46 3.93 20.29 19.43
C HIS A 46 3.88 19.25 18.31
N SER A 47 3.50 18.03 18.63
CA SER A 47 2.53 17.26 17.85
C SER A 47 2.13 15.98 18.58
N SER A 48 0.89 15.94 19.01
CA SER A 48 0.30 14.92 19.87
C SER A 48 -0.16 13.64 19.13
N HIS A 49 0.25 13.43 17.87
CA HIS A 49 -0.29 12.33 17.07
C HIS A 49 0.75 11.35 16.48
N ALA A 50 2.04 11.56 16.64
CA ALA A 50 3.03 10.58 16.24
C ALA A 50 3.12 9.49 17.32
N GLY A 51 2.72 8.26 16.99
CA GLY A 51 3.05 7.08 17.79
C GLY A 51 4.56 6.97 17.91
N GLY A 52 5.08 6.86 19.13
CA GLY A 52 6.51 6.58 19.36
C GLY A 52 6.88 5.14 18.95
N PRO A 53 8.18 4.76 18.99
CA PRO A 53 8.60 3.39 18.74
C PRO A 53 7.94 2.43 19.73
N VAL A 54 7.77 1.17 19.30
CA VAL A 54 7.18 0.13 20.16
C VAL A 54 7.98 0.03 21.47
N PRO A 55 7.33 0.19 22.64
CA PRO A 55 8.03 0.14 23.92
C PRO A 55 8.75 -1.19 24.15
N ARG A 56 9.97 -1.13 24.71
CA ARG A 56 10.77 -2.33 24.99
C ARG A 56 10.05 -3.32 25.91
N GLU A 57 9.29 -2.83 26.89
CA GLU A 57 8.50 -3.69 27.78
C GLU A 57 7.44 -4.52 27.04
N ILE A 58 7.00 -4.11 25.86
CA ILE A 58 6.14 -4.94 24.99
C ILE A 58 6.99 -6.01 24.29
N LEU A 59 8.12 -5.58 23.67
CA LEU A 59 8.99 -6.46 22.91
C LEU A 59 9.71 -7.52 23.76
N ASP A 60 9.93 -7.22 25.04
CA ASP A 60 10.58 -8.12 25.98
C ASP A 60 9.61 -9.05 26.72
N ARG A 61 8.29 -8.96 26.50
CA ARG A 61 7.33 -9.87 27.14
C ARG A 61 7.53 -11.30 26.67
N PRO A 62 7.46 -12.31 27.57
CA PRO A 62 7.45 -13.71 27.20
C PRO A 62 6.29 -14.03 26.24
N VAL A 63 6.52 -15.00 25.37
CA VAL A 63 5.48 -15.54 24.49
C VAL A 63 5.43 -17.06 24.60
N SER A 64 4.27 -17.64 24.34
CA SER A 64 4.10 -19.09 24.19
C SER A 64 4.09 -19.47 22.70
N LEU A 65 4.34 -20.76 22.43
CA LEU A 65 4.19 -21.29 21.07
C LEU A 65 2.73 -21.19 20.63
N ARG A 66 2.53 -20.77 19.38
CA ARG A 66 1.23 -20.55 18.76
C ARG A 66 1.00 -21.54 17.63
N ILE A 67 -0.26 -21.87 17.42
CA ILE A 67 -0.72 -22.71 16.29
C ILE A 67 -1.45 -21.85 15.27
N GLY A 68 -1.53 -22.34 14.03
CA GLY A 68 -2.28 -21.65 12.97
C GLY A 68 -1.55 -20.47 12.32
N ILE A 69 -0.28 -20.25 12.64
CA ILE A 69 0.56 -19.19 12.06
C ILE A 69 1.35 -19.64 10.83
N GLY A 70 1.07 -20.86 10.33
CA GLY A 70 1.87 -21.52 9.32
C GLY A 70 3.04 -22.29 9.91
N THR A 71 3.68 -23.12 9.07
CA THR A 71 4.86 -23.89 9.46
C THR A 71 6.07 -23.36 8.70
N VAL A 72 7.02 -22.89 9.46
CA VAL A 72 8.34 -22.49 8.96
C VAL A 72 9.35 -23.26 9.79
N HIS A 73 10.29 -23.94 9.13
CA HIS A 73 11.36 -24.64 9.83
C HIS A 73 12.69 -24.38 9.14
N GLU A 74 13.60 -23.83 9.87
CA GLU A 74 14.99 -23.65 9.45
C GLU A 74 15.92 -24.12 10.56
N LYS A 75 16.61 -25.24 10.33
CA LYS A 75 17.49 -25.84 11.33
C LYS A 75 18.65 -24.89 11.69
N VAL A 76 18.78 -24.60 12.97
CA VAL A 76 19.85 -23.77 13.54
C VAL A 76 20.71 -24.55 14.52
N GLN A 77 21.90 -24.01 14.82
CA GLN A 77 22.84 -24.65 15.73
C GLN A 77 22.45 -24.39 17.19
N THR A 78 21.54 -25.19 17.69
CA THR A 78 21.14 -25.23 19.11
C THR A 78 20.92 -26.66 19.57
N THR A 79 21.13 -26.94 20.85
CA THR A 79 20.79 -28.21 21.50
C THR A 79 19.43 -28.16 22.18
N SER A 80 18.79 -26.99 22.21
CA SER A 80 17.49 -26.78 22.81
C SER A 80 16.36 -26.91 21.76
N PRO A 81 15.52 -27.95 21.82
CA PRO A 81 14.34 -28.03 20.95
C PRO A 81 13.38 -26.86 21.14
N GLU A 82 13.31 -26.30 22.34
CA GLU A 82 12.47 -25.15 22.66
C GLU A 82 13.00 -23.88 21.98
N ALA A 83 14.33 -23.63 22.02
CA ALA A 83 14.93 -22.50 21.29
C ALA A 83 14.71 -22.61 19.79
N GLN A 84 14.83 -23.83 19.20
CA GLN A 84 14.49 -24.07 17.79
C GLN A 84 13.03 -23.75 17.51
N ALA A 85 12.10 -24.19 18.34
CA ALA A 85 10.66 -23.96 18.13
C ALA A 85 10.29 -22.47 18.17
N PHE A 86 10.85 -21.69 19.11
CA PHE A 86 10.64 -20.24 19.15
C PHE A 86 11.34 -19.50 18.02
N TYR A 87 12.49 -19.99 17.55
CA TYR A 87 13.13 -19.45 16.35
C TYR A 87 12.26 -19.66 15.11
N ASP A 88 11.72 -20.86 14.91
CA ASP A 88 10.82 -21.18 13.81
C ASP A 88 9.54 -20.33 13.87
N GLN A 89 8.98 -20.12 15.07
CA GLN A 89 7.85 -19.21 15.28
C GLN A 89 8.21 -17.77 14.93
N GLY A 90 9.39 -17.32 15.32
CA GLY A 90 9.92 -15.99 14.96
C GLY A 90 9.99 -15.78 13.45
N LEU A 91 10.48 -16.78 12.71
CA LEU A 91 10.50 -16.75 11.24
C LEU A 91 9.10 -16.74 10.62
N ALA A 92 8.15 -17.52 11.16
CA ALA A 92 6.78 -17.53 10.65
C ALA A 92 6.13 -16.14 10.78
N TYR A 93 6.30 -15.48 11.92
CA TYR A 93 5.83 -14.12 12.13
C TYR A 93 6.58 -13.07 11.31
N LEU A 94 7.90 -13.17 11.23
CA LEU A 94 8.76 -12.26 10.45
C LEU A 94 8.30 -12.19 8.99
N HIS A 95 8.19 -13.35 8.36
CA HIS A 95 7.77 -13.47 6.97
C HIS A 95 6.26 -13.32 6.75
N SER A 96 5.52 -13.00 7.80
CA SER A 96 4.10 -12.63 7.76
C SER A 96 3.88 -11.19 8.22
N PHE A 97 4.94 -10.39 8.35
CA PHE A 97 4.96 -8.98 8.75
C PHE A 97 4.36 -8.70 10.14
N VAL A 98 4.36 -9.70 11.03
CA VAL A 98 3.94 -9.57 12.43
C VAL A 98 5.19 -9.35 13.29
N TRP A 99 5.85 -8.21 13.09
CA TRP A 99 7.20 -7.96 13.59
C TRP A 99 7.32 -7.96 15.11
N ILE A 100 6.29 -7.48 15.84
CA ILE A 100 6.28 -7.50 17.31
C ILE A 100 6.39 -8.94 17.82
N GLU A 101 5.58 -9.86 17.29
CA GLU A 101 5.60 -11.25 17.70
C GLU A 101 6.86 -12.00 17.19
N ALA A 102 7.41 -11.59 16.05
CA ALA A 102 8.69 -12.10 15.59
C ALA A 102 9.80 -11.77 16.61
N ILE A 103 9.90 -10.52 17.04
CA ILE A 103 10.89 -10.06 18.04
C ILE A 103 10.70 -10.80 19.35
N ARG A 104 9.46 -10.88 19.87
CA ARG A 104 9.16 -11.58 21.12
C ARG A 104 9.55 -13.05 21.04
N SER A 105 9.29 -13.71 19.90
CA SER A 105 9.65 -15.11 19.67
C SER A 105 11.16 -15.31 19.62
N PHE A 106 11.90 -14.44 18.92
CA PHE A 106 13.38 -14.51 18.93
C PHE A 106 13.96 -14.22 20.31
N HIS A 107 13.43 -13.24 21.06
CA HIS A 107 13.82 -13.01 22.45
C HIS A 107 13.56 -14.25 23.31
N GLN A 108 12.42 -14.94 23.11
CA GLN A 108 12.13 -16.16 23.85
C GLN A 108 13.10 -17.30 23.50
N ALA A 109 13.46 -17.45 22.22
CA ALA A 109 14.52 -18.38 21.80
C ALA A 109 15.85 -18.10 22.50
N LEU A 110 16.23 -16.79 22.61
CA LEU A 110 17.44 -16.36 23.29
C LEU A 110 17.42 -16.49 24.81
N ARG A 111 16.25 -16.50 25.45
CA ARG A 111 16.13 -16.85 26.88
C ARG A 111 16.49 -18.31 27.14
N THR A 112 16.18 -19.18 26.18
CA THR A 112 16.46 -20.62 26.27
C THR A 112 17.88 -20.94 25.81
N ASP A 113 18.37 -20.27 24.74
CA ASP A 113 19.75 -20.39 24.25
C ASP A 113 20.34 -19.00 23.92
N PRO A 114 21.02 -18.36 24.88
CA PRO A 114 21.59 -17.01 24.67
C PRO A 114 22.70 -16.93 23.60
N ASN A 115 23.19 -18.07 23.11
CA ASN A 115 24.22 -18.15 22.10
C ASN A 115 23.66 -18.42 20.68
N LEU A 116 22.36 -18.49 20.51
CA LEU A 116 21.71 -18.75 19.24
C LEU A 116 21.85 -17.55 18.30
N ALA A 117 22.97 -17.51 17.54
CA ALA A 117 23.30 -16.40 16.64
C ALA A 117 22.21 -16.12 15.60
N MET A 118 21.56 -17.15 15.10
CA MET A 118 20.49 -17.00 14.10
C MET A 118 19.26 -16.26 14.63
N ALA A 119 18.96 -16.36 15.94
CA ALA A 119 17.91 -15.56 16.55
C ALA A 119 18.28 -14.06 16.60
N TYR A 120 19.54 -13.72 16.79
CA TYR A 120 19.98 -12.32 16.66
C TYR A 120 19.90 -11.81 15.21
N LEU A 121 20.10 -12.66 14.19
CA LEU A 121 19.86 -12.29 12.79
C LEU A 121 18.38 -12.06 12.53
N GLY A 122 17.50 -12.91 13.08
CA GLY A 122 16.05 -12.70 13.00
C GLY A 122 15.59 -11.42 13.69
N LEU A 123 16.18 -11.08 14.86
CA LEU A 123 15.96 -9.78 15.52
C LEU A 123 16.41 -8.62 14.63
N SER A 124 17.60 -8.72 14.02
CA SER A 124 18.06 -7.68 13.09
C SER A 124 17.09 -7.42 11.96
N ASP A 125 16.45 -8.47 11.44
CA ASP A 125 15.45 -8.34 10.37
C ASP A 125 14.14 -7.72 10.87
N ALA A 126 13.62 -8.23 11.98
CA ALA A 126 12.37 -7.75 12.55
C ALA A 126 12.44 -6.27 13.01
N TYR A 127 13.60 -5.82 13.50
CA TYR A 127 13.81 -4.41 13.86
C TYR A 127 13.90 -3.49 12.63
N VAL A 128 14.36 -3.97 11.47
CA VAL A 128 14.22 -3.22 10.21
C VAL A 128 12.74 -3.04 9.88
N GLY A 129 11.92 -4.08 10.05
CA GLY A 129 10.46 -4.01 9.88
C GLY A 129 9.78 -3.00 10.81
N LEU A 130 10.28 -2.83 12.04
CA LEU A 130 9.81 -1.80 12.97
C LEU A 130 10.44 -0.41 12.73
N GLN A 131 11.25 -0.25 11.67
CA GLN A 131 11.96 0.99 11.36
C GLN A 131 12.93 1.46 12.46
N ASP A 132 13.55 0.50 13.18
CA ASP A 132 14.61 0.74 14.17
C ASP A 132 15.96 0.21 13.66
N PRO A 133 16.63 0.92 12.74
CA PRO A 133 17.88 0.49 12.15
C PRO A 133 19.02 0.41 13.17
N ALA A 134 18.99 1.22 14.21
CA ALA A 134 20.03 1.20 15.26
C ALA A 134 20.00 -0.10 16.05
N THR A 135 18.83 -0.55 16.48
CA THR A 135 18.66 -1.83 17.19
C THR A 135 18.89 -3.01 16.22
N ALA A 136 18.48 -2.89 14.94
CA ALA A 136 18.78 -3.89 13.92
C ALA A 136 20.30 -4.12 13.75
N ARG A 137 21.08 -3.03 13.67
CA ARG A 137 22.56 -3.10 13.60
C ARG A 137 23.14 -3.70 14.87
N ALA A 138 22.68 -3.30 16.05
CA ALA A 138 23.15 -3.85 17.32
C ALA A 138 22.93 -5.38 17.43
N ALA A 139 21.77 -5.86 16.97
CA ALA A 139 21.46 -7.29 16.91
C ALA A 139 22.39 -8.03 15.94
N LEU A 140 22.66 -7.47 14.76
CA LEU A 140 23.61 -8.02 13.78
C LEU A 140 25.03 -8.12 14.36
N GLU A 141 25.53 -7.06 15.01
CA GLU A 141 26.86 -7.09 15.63
C GLU A 141 26.93 -8.15 16.76
N ARG A 142 25.83 -8.35 17.47
CA ARG A 142 25.74 -9.45 18.44
C ARG A 142 25.84 -10.81 17.75
N ALA A 143 25.17 -11.03 16.63
CA ALA A 143 25.30 -12.26 15.85
C ALA A 143 26.75 -12.48 15.37
N LYS A 144 27.42 -11.43 14.85
CA LYS A 144 28.81 -11.47 14.42
C LYS A 144 29.76 -11.91 15.53
N SER A 145 29.47 -11.59 16.78
CA SER A 145 30.33 -12.03 17.91
C SER A 145 30.40 -13.55 18.07
N PHE A 146 29.51 -14.31 17.43
CA PHE A 146 29.50 -15.78 17.42
C PHE A 146 30.08 -16.37 16.13
N GLU A 147 30.56 -15.58 15.16
CA GLU A 147 30.96 -16.03 13.81
C GLU A 147 31.83 -17.25 13.78
N LYS A 148 32.84 -17.33 14.70
CA LYS A 148 33.78 -18.46 14.81
C LYS A 148 33.08 -19.81 15.15
N LYS A 149 31.89 -19.76 15.72
CA LYS A 149 31.13 -20.93 16.12
C LYS A 149 30.07 -21.35 15.11
N LEU A 150 29.81 -20.52 14.11
CA LEU A 150 28.75 -20.74 13.13
C LEU A 150 29.11 -21.87 12.15
N THR A 151 28.10 -22.58 11.69
CA THR A 151 28.19 -23.46 10.53
C THR A 151 28.42 -22.63 9.24
N ASP A 152 28.84 -23.29 8.16
CA ASP A 152 29.02 -22.63 6.87
C ASP A 152 27.70 -22.03 6.33
N ARG A 153 26.58 -22.66 6.64
CA ARG A 153 25.25 -22.14 6.30
C ARG A 153 24.95 -20.86 7.08
N GLU A 154 25.11 -20.87 8.37
CA GLU A 154 24.85 -19.70 9.22
C GLU A 154 25.79 -18.53 8.91
N ARG A 155 27.08 -18.79 8.60
CA ARG A 155 28.01 -17.75 8.11
C ARG A 155 27.54 -17.12 6.80
N ARG A 156 26.94 -17.88 5.90
CA ARG A 156 26.37 -17.33 4.67
C ARG A 156 25.22 -16.38 4.97
N TRP A 157 24.31 -16.79 5.86
CA TRP A 157 23.21 -15.93 6.28
C TRP A 157 23.68 -14.66 6.98
N LEU A 158 24.70 -14.78 7.84
CA LEU A 158 25.33 -13.63 8.47
C LEU A 158 25.89 -12.63 7.43
N ALA A 159 26.58 -13.13 6.41
CA ALA A 159 27.15 -12.28 5.35
C ALA A 159 26.04 -11.64 4.48
N ILE A 160 24.98 -12.35 4.18
CA ILE A 160 23.83 -11.81 3.44
C ILE A 160 23.17 -10.70 4.26
N ARG A 161 22.91 -10.96 5.55
CA ARG A 161 22.26 -9.98 6.42
C ARG A 161 23.11 -8.74 6.65
N ASP A 162 24.42 -8.88 6.76
CA ASP A 162 25.34 -7.74 6.88
C ASP A 162 25.28 -6.83 5.64
N ALA A 163 25.26 -7.42 4.47
CA ALA A 163 25.12 -6.68 3.22
C ALA A 163 23.74 -6.02 3.08
N GLU A 164 22.70 -6.69 3.52
CA GLU A 164 21.32 -6.19 3.49
C GLU A 164 21.13 -5.00 4.46
N VAL A 165 21.63 -5.11 5.70
CA VAL A 165 21.58 -4.00 6.67
C VAL A 165 22.40 -2.81 6.18
N SER A 166 23.57 -3.05 5.57
CA SER A 166 24.39 -1.98 4.97
C SER A 166 23.65 -1.27 3.83
N TYR A 167 22.88 -2.03 3.03
CA TYR A 167 22.01 -1.43 2.02
C TYR A 167 20.84 -0.67 2.65
N ALA A 168 20.25 -1.17 3.73
CA ALA A 168 19.18 -0.47 4.45
C ALA A 168 19.65 0.87 5.05
N GLU A 169 20.92 0.96 5.48
CA GLU A 169 21.51 2.18 6.04
C GLU A 169 21.90 3.21 4.97
N ASP A 170 22.32 2.77 3.79
CA ASP A 170 22.79 3.62 2.69
C ASP A 170 22.14 3.21 1.34
N GLY A 171 20.82 3.18 1.30
CA GLY A 171 20.04 2.74 0.13
C GLY A 171 20.20 3.61 -1.11
N THR A 172 20.86 4.77 -1.01
CA THR A 172 21.18 5.63 -2.15
C THR A 172 22.48 5.24 -2.84
N ASN A 173 23.33 4.45 -2.19
CA ASN A 173 24.62 4.01 -2.69
C ASN A 173 24.47 2.75 -3.55
N PRO A 174 24.72 2.82 -4.87
CA PRO A 174 24.58 1.67 -5.74
C PRO A 174 25.54 0.51 -5.41
N ASP A 175 26.69 0.80 -4.81
CA ASP A 175 27.70 -0.22 -4.50
C ASP A 175 27.24 -1.16 -3.39
N VAL A 176 26.55 -0.65 -2.36
CA VAL A 176 25.98 -1.50 -1.30
C VAL A 176 24.84 -2.37 -1.82
N TYR A 177 24.04 -1.85 -2.74
CA TYR A 177 23.00 -2.64 -3.42
C TYR A 177 23.61 -3.79 -4.25
N VAL A 178 24.63 -3.49 -5.04
CA VAL A 178 25.37 -4.49 -5.81
C VAL A 178 26.01 -5.54 -4.90
N ALA A 179 26.58 -5.11 -3.78
CA ALA A 179 27.20 -6.01 -2.79
C ALA A 179 26.16 -6.97 -2.18
N TYR A 180 24.97 -6.48 -1.82
CA TYR A 180 23.89 -7.30 -1.29
C TYR A 180 23.44 -8.36 -2.31
N ARG A 181 23.10 -7.96 -3.53
CA ARG A 181 22.72 -8.90 -4.60
C ARG A 181 23.81 -9.93 -4.89
N LYS A 182 25.07 -9.50 -4.86
CA LYS A 182 26.23 -10.39 -5.06
C LYS A 182 26.35 -11.42 -3.94
N ALA A 183 26.18 -11.02 -2.68
CA ALA A 183 26.24 -11.94 -1.55
C ALA A 183 25.22 -13.08 -1.69
N VAL A 184 23.98 -12.75 -2.06
CA VAL A 184 22.93 -13.74 -2.32
C VAL A 184 23.25 -14.60 -3.53
N ALA A 185 23.73 -14.02 -4.65
CA ALA A 185 24.07 -14.76 -5.86
C ALA A 185 25.23 -15.76 -5.63
N ASP A 186 26.26 -15.36 -4.89
CA ASP A 186 27.38 -16.21 -4.52
C ASP A 186 26.96 -17.38 -3.61
N ALA A 187 26.01 -17.14 -2.70
CA ALA A 187 25.42 -18.17 -1.86
C ALA A 187 24.59 -19.18 -2.70
N LEU A 188 23.74 -18.70 -3.62
CA LEU A 188 22.96 -19.52 -4.52
C LEU A 188 23.81 -20.36 -5.45
N LYS A 189 24.89 -19.80 -6.00
CA LYS A 189 25.83 -20.54 -6.88
C LYS A 189 26.38 -21.79 -6.19
N LYS A 190 26.58 -21.74 -4.88
CA LYS A 190 27.07 -22.87 -4.07
C LYS A 190 25.95 -23.80 -3.60
N ASN A 191 24.72 -23.29 -3.47
CA ASN A 191 23.58 -23.99 -2.90
C ASN A 191 22.32 -23.78 -3.74
N PRO A 192 22.27 -24.24 -5.01
CA PRO A 192 21.17 -23.93 -5.93
C PRO A 192 19.82 -24.59 -5.54
N ASN A 193 19.85 -25.59 -4.66
CA ASN A 193 18.68 -26.30 -4.18
C ASN A 193 18.15 -25.78 -2.84
N ASP A 194 18.68 -24.67 -2.32
CA ASP A 194 18.18 -24.05 -1.10
C ASP A 194 17.03 -23.08 -1.43
N ALA A 195 15.80 -23.47 -1.12
CA ALA A 195 14.60 -22.66 -1.40
C ALA A 195 14.63 -21.28 -0.71
N TRP A 196 15.24 -21.20 0.47
CA TRP A 196 15.37 -19.95 1.22
C TRP A 196 16.27 -18.93 0.51
N LEU A 197 17.35 -19.39 -0.10
CA LEU A 197 18.22 -18.52 -0.89
C LEU A 197 17.53 -18.00 -2.15
N TRP A 198 16.59 -18.75 -2.72
CA TRP A 198 15.77 -18.26 -3.83
C TRP A 198 14.76 -17.20 -3.37
N VAL A 199 14.18 -17.36 -2.17
CA VAL A 199 13.36 -16.30 -1.55
C VAL A 199 14.19 -15.04 -1.35
N GLN A 200 15.37 -15.19 -0.71
CA GLN A 200 16.28 -14.06 -0.47
C GLN A 200 16.76 -13.40 -1.77
N ARG A 201 16.90 -14.19 -2.84
CA ARG A 201 17.21 -13.64 -4.16
C ARG A 201 16.09 -12.76 -4.68
N GLY A 202 14.84 -13.19 -4.53
CA GLY A 202 13.67 -12.37 -4.88
C GLY A 202 13.68 -11.04 -4.11
N LEU A 203 13.87 -11.08 -2.80
CA LEU A 203 13.96 -9.88 -1.95
C LEU A 203 15.10 -8.94 -2.36
N ALA A 204 16.28 -9.49 -2.67
CA ALA A 204 17.45 -8.70 -3.07
C ALA A 204 17.33 -8.07 -4.46
N ASP A 205 16.48 -8.60 -5.34
CA ASP A 205 16.22 -8.06 -6.67
C ASP A 205 15.00 -7.14 -6.72
N GLU A 206 14.28 -6.96 -5.62
CA GLU A 206 13.28 -5.91 -5.51
C GLU A 206 13.96 -4.54 -5.61
N ALA A 207 13.23 -3.59 -6.12
CA ALA A 207 13.80 -2.27 -6.34
C ALA A 207 14.02 -1.49 -5.04
N SER A 208 13.51 -1.98 -3.92
CA SER A 208 13.82 -1.49 -2.58
C SER A 208 13.73 -2.62 -1.56
N PRO A 209 14.77 -2.88 -0.75
CA PRO A 209 14.72 -3.90 0.30
C PRO A 209 13.76 -3.53 1.43
N PHE A 210 13.42 -2.24 1.54
CA PHE A 210 12.48 -1.74 2.55
C PHE A 210 11.03 -2.15 2.27
N THR A 211 10.74 -2.68 1.08
CA THR A 211 9.40 -3.17 0.73
C THR A 211 9.12 -4.57 1.25
N HIS A 212 10.14 -5.25 1.79
CA HIS A 212 10.02 -6.57 2.40
C HIS A 212 9.26 -7.60 1.55
N GLY A 213 9.46 -7.60 0.23
CA GLY A 213 8.78 -8.53 -0.67
C GLY A 213 7.49 -7.99 -1.31
N GLN A 214 7.08 -6.76 -1.01
CA GLN A 214 5.86 -6.17 -1.57
C GLN A 214 6.06 -5.50 -2.94
N ALA A 215 7.30 -5.23 -3.35
CA ALA A 215 7.61 -4.54 -4.61
C ALA A 215 8.13 -5.48 -5.70
N GLY A 216 7.82 -6.76 -5.62
CA GLY A 216 8.20 -7.73 -6.63
C GLY A 216 7.62 -7.41 -8.01
N GLY A 217 8.37 -7.78 -9.07
CA GLY A 217 8.02 -7.57 -10.47
C GLY A 217 8.44 -8.74 -11.35
N ALA A 218 8.54 -8.50 -12.65
CA ALA A 218 8.91 -9.53 -13.63
C ALA A 218 10.25 -10.20 -13.30
N ASP A 219 11.20 -9.41 -12.77
CA ASP A 219 12.55 -9.90 -12.46
C ASP A 219 12.57 -10.82 -11.22
N THR A 220 11.67 -10.61 -10.25
CA THR A 220 11.62 -11.42 -9.02
C THR A 220 10.73 -12.64 -9.13
N LEU A 221 9.75 -12.63 -10.06
CA LEU A 221 8.78 -13.70 -10.26
C LEU A 221 9.42 -15.09 -10.39
N ALA A 222 10.48 -15.19 -11.19
CA ALA A 222 11.16 -16.47 -11.46
C ALA A 222 11.82 -17.05 -10.20
N PHE A 223 12.30 -16.19 -9.30
CA PHE A 223 12.99 -16.61 -8.09
C PHE A 223 12.01 -17.19 -7.06
N TYR A 224 10.89 -16.51 -6.81
CA TYR A 224 9.85 -17.04 -5.91
C TYR A 224 9.22 -18.32 -6.47
N LYS A 225 9.02 -18.39 -7.78
CA LYS A 225 8.55 -19.61 -8.43
C LYS A 225 9.54 -20.77 -8.28
N MET A 226 10.85 -20.51 -8.35
CA MET A 226 11.87 -21.52 -8.11
C MET A 226 11.84 -21.99 -6.66
N ALA A 227 11.73 -21.06 -5.69
CA ALA A 227 11.57 -21.40 -4.27
C ALA A 227 10.36 -22.31 -4.03
N MET A 228 9.21 -22.00 -4.63
CA MET A 228 7.99 -22.81 -4.58
C MET A 228 8.14 -24.18 -5.26
N THR A 229 8.96 -24.28 -6.32
CA THR A 229 9.26 -25.56 -6.97
C THR A 229 10.08 -26.48 -6.07
N LEU A 230 11.04 -25.93 -5.36
CA LEU A 230 11.90 -26.67 -4.42
C LEU A 230 11.17 -27.03 -3.12
N ALA A 231 10.29 -26.16 -2.65
CA ALA A 231 9.52 -26.31 -1.41
C ALA A 231 8.10 -25.74 -1.60
N PRO A 232 7.13 -26.55 -2.05
CA PRO A 232 5.78 -26.09 -2.42
C PRO A 232 4.98 -25.43 -1.30
N ASP A 233 5.30 -25.73 -0.05
CA ASP A 233 4.65 -25.18 1.15
C ASP A 233 5.55 -24.16 1.88
N ASN A 234 6.60 -23.66 1.21
CA ASN A 234 7.43 -22.59 1.75
C ASN A 234 6.59 -21.32 1.92
N LEU A 235 6.24 -21.01 3.17
CA LEU A 235 5.34 -19.91 3.52
C LEU A 235 5.86 -18.53 3.02
N PRO A 236 7.14 -18.17 3.24
CA PRO A 236 7.71 -16.94 2.70
C PRO A 236 7.62 -16.84 1.17
N ALA A 237 8.00 -17.91 0.46
CA ALA A 237 7.92 -17.93 -0.99
C ALA A 237 6.49 -17.71 -1.49
N LEU A 238 5.52 -18.38 -0.87
CA LEU A 238 4.11 -18.25 -1.19
C LEU A 238 3.62 -16.81 -1.00
N HIS A 239 3.97 -16.20 0.11
CA HIS A 239 3.60 -14.83 0.47
C HIS A 239 4.17 -13.80 -0.52
N TYR A 240 5.49 -13.80 -0.72
CA TYR A 240 6.15 -12.83 -1.61
C TYR A 240 5.82 -13.04 -3.08
N TYR A 241 5.58 -14.30 -3.48
CA TYR A 241 5.11 -14.60 -4.83
C TYR A 241 3.70 -14.05 -5.05
N ALA A 242 2.81 -14.12 -4.05
CA ALA A 242 1.48 -13.54 -4.13
C ALA A 242 1.55 -12.02 -4.35
N HIS A 243 2.36 -11.29 -3.56
CA HIS A 243 2.58 -9.84 -3.74
C HIS A 243 3.13 -9.51 -5.14
N THR A 244 4.09 -10.31 -5.64
CA THR A 244 4.64 -10.13 -6.98
C THR A 244 3.58 -10.30 -8.05
N CYS A 245 2.73 -11.34 -7.95
CA CYS A 245 1.63 -11.57 -8.87
C CYS A 245 0.61 -10.43 -8.82
N GLU A 246 0.27 -9.95 -7.63
CA GLU A 246 -0.63 -8.82 -7.41
C GLU A 246 -0.10 -7.54 -8.08
N SER A 247 1.16 -7.17 -7.81
CA SER A 247 1.82 -6.01 -8.39
C SER A 247 1.89 -6.05 -9.91
N MET A 248 1.99 -7.24 -10.48
CA MET A 248 1.98 -7.48 -11.94
C MET A 248 0.57 -7.58 -12.55
N GLY A 249 -0.49 -7.44 -11.76
CA GLY A 249 -1.88 -7.61 -12.22
C GLY A 249 -2.26 -9.05 -12.58
N ARG A 250 -1.50 -10.05 -12.11
CA ARG A 250 -1.78 -11.50 -12.32
C ARG A 250 -2.79 -11.99 -11.27
N ILE A 251 -3.95 -11.34 -11.21
CA ILE A 251 -4.94 -11.51 -10.14
C ILE A 251 -5.43 -12.95 -9.97
N PRO A 252 -5.75 -13.73 -11.04
CA PRO A 252 -6.17 -15.13 -10.84
C PRO A 252 -5.12 -16.00 -10.13
N GLU A 253 -3.84 -15.80 -10.43
CA GLU A 253 -2.73 -16.52 -9.80
C GLU A 253 -2.51 -16.04 -8.36
N ALA A 254 -2.53 -14.74 -8.14
CA ALA A 254 -2.44 -14.15 -6.79
C ALA A 254 -3.59 -14.64 -5.89
N LEU A 255 -4.82 -14.74 -6.41
CA LEU A 255 -5.99 -15.25 -5.68
C LEU A 255 -5.80 -16.72 -5.22
N GLU A 256 -5.22 -17.57 -6.07
CA GLU A 256 -4.90 -18.96 -5.71
C GLU A 256 -3.85 -19.00 -4.60
N LEU A 257 -2.76 -18.23 -4.75
CA LEU A 257 -1.65 -18.17 -3.81
C LEU A 257 -2.10 -17.63 -2.44
N THR A 258 -2.83 -16.53 -2.40
CA THR A 258 -3.33 -15.94 -1.16
C THR A 258 -4.37 -16.82 -0.48
N GLY A 259 -5.21 -17.52 -1.24
CA GLY A 259 -6.14 -18.52 -0.71
C GLY A 259 -5.41 -19.71 -0.07
N LYS A 260 -4.28 -20.14 -0.64
CA LYS A 260 -3.42 -21.16 -0.03
C LYS A 260 -2.74 -20.62 1.23
N TYR A 261 -2.23 -19.38 1.20
CA TYR A 261 -1.60 -18.73 2.34
C TYR A 261 -2.56 -18.61 3.53
N ALA A 262 -3.77 -18.10 3.32
CA ALA A 262 -4.79 -17.99 4.36
C ALA A 262 -5.20 -19.35 4.99
N LYS A 263 -5.12 -20.43 4.21
CA LYS A 263 -5.36 -21.81 4.73
C LYS A 263 -4.20 -22.33 5.56
N LEU A 264 -2.96 -22.07 5.16
CA LEU A 264 -1.77 -22.53 5.85
C LEU A 264 -1.50 -21.73 7.14
N ALA A 265 -1.86 -20.46 7.16
CA ALA A 265 -1.63 -19.53 8.28
C ALA A 265 -2.94 -18.83 8.72
N PRO A 266 -3.98 -19.58 9.15
CA PRO A 266 -5.31 -19.03 9.41
C PRO A 266 -5.38 -18.06 10.60
N ALA A 267 -4.37 -18.06 11.47
CA ALA A 267 -4.27 -17.15 12.61
C ALA A 267 -3.42 -15.91 12.31
N ILE A 268 -2.87 -15.80 11.11
CA ILE A 268 -2.12 -14.61 10.66
C ILE A 268 -3.11 -13.62 10.03
N PRO A 269 -3.29 -12.41 10.62
CA PRO A 269 -4.18 -11.39 10.06
C PRO A 269 -3.83 -11.05 8.61
N HIS A 270 -2.54 -10.80 8.32
CA HIS A 270 -2.05 -10.44 7.01
C HIS A 270 -2.36 -11.49 5.92
N ALA A 271 -2.34 -12.79 6.25
CA ALA A 271 -2.65 -13.84 5.27
C ALA A 271 -4.11 -13.76 4.77
N ARG A 272 -5.05 -13.44 5.65
CA ARG A 272 -6.46 -13.24 5.29
C ARG A 272 -6.68 -11.92 4.58
N HIS A 273 -6.04 -10.87 5.05
CA HIS A 273 -6.07 -9.55 4.43
C HIS A 273 -5.60 -9.61 2.96
N MET A 274 -4.49 -10.27 2.69
CA MET A 274 -4.01 -10.53 1.34
C MET A 274 -5.03 -11.27 0.46
N HIS A 275 -5.73 -12.27 1.02
CA HIS A 275 -6.80 -12.94 0.29
C HIS A 275 -7.98 -12.01 0.00
N GLY A 276 -8.29 -11.12 0.94
CA GLY A 276 -9.29 -10.05 0.78
C GLY A 276 -8.97 -9.11 -0.40
N HIS A 277 -7.69 -8.73 -0.59
CA HIS A 277 -7.25 -7.91 -1.74
C HIS A 277 -7.65 -8.56 -3.07
N GLU A 278 -7.29 -9.83 -3.24
CA GLU A 278 -7.48 -10.51 -4.50
C GLU A 278 -8.97 -10.80 -4.78
N LEU A 279 -9.73 -11.09 -3.74
CA LEU A 279 -11.19 -11.19 -3.83
C LEU A 279 -11.80 -9.86 -4.29
N LEU A 280 -11.36 -8.73 -3.72
CA LEU A 280 -11.86 -7.41 -4.09
C LEU A 280 -11.54 -7.08 -5.56
N ARG A 281 -10.29 -7.29 -5.97
CA ARG A 281 -9.84 -7.06 -7.36
C ARG A 281 -10.51 -8.02 -8.37
N SER A 282 -10.95 -9.20 -7.92
CA SER A 282 -11.72 -10.16 -8.72
C SER A 282 -13.22 -9.85 -8.76
N GLY A 283 -13.69 -8.74 -8.14
CA GLY A 283 -15.09 -8.36 -8.05
C GLY A 283 -15.92 -9.18 -7.05
N ARG A 284 -15.28 -9.99 -6.20
CA ARG A 284 -15.89 -10.78 -5.13
C ARG A 284 -15.93 -9.97 -3.83
N THR A 285 -16.48 -8.74 -3.92
CA THR A 285 -16.39 -7.71 -2.86
C THR A 285 -16.97 -8.17 -1.53
N GLU A 286 -18.07 -8.93 -1.53
CA GLU A 286 -18.69 -9.43 -0.29
C GLU A 286 -17.78 -10.45 0.42
N GLU A 287 -17.11 -11.31 -0.32
CA GLU A 287 -16.17 -12.28 0.24
C GLU A 287 -14.91 -11.56 0.74
N ALA A 288 -14.45 -10.54 0.02
CA ALA A 288 -13.36 -9.68 0.49
C ALA A 288 -13.68 -9.02 1.84
N ILE A 289 -14.90 -8.49 1.99
CA ILE A 289 -15.38 -7.92 3.27
C ILE A 289 -15.32 -8.96 4.39
N GLN A 290 -15.69 -10.22 4.14
CA GLN A 290 -15.61 -11.26 5.18
C GLN A 290 -14.16 -11.54 5.61
N GLU A 291 -13.23 -11.57 4.66
CA GLU A 291 -11.80 -11.76 4.99
C GLU A 291 -11.23 -10.56 5.76
N PHE A 292 -11.54 -9.32 5.37
CA PHE A 292 -11.13 -8.11 6.10
C PHE A 292 -11.75 -8.01 7.50
N LEU A 293 -13.02 -8.40 7.67
CA LEU A 293 -13.66 -8.47 8.98
C LEU A 293 -13.02 -9.54 9.87
N LYS A 294 -12.67 -10.70 9.30
CA LYS A 294 -11.96 -11.73 10.04
C LYS A 294 -10.55 -11.31 10.43
N THR A 295 -9.89 -10.54 9.56
CA THR A 295 -8.60 -9.90 9.87
C THR A 295 -8.75 -8.98 11.08
N LYS A 296 -9.72 -8.05 11.05
CA LYS A 296 -10.01 -7.13 12.18
C LYS A 296 -10.27 -7.89 13.47
N GLU A 297 -11.07 -8.96 13.43
CA GLU A 297 -11.36 -9.81 14.60
C GLU A 297 -10.08 -10.46 15.17
N LEU A 298 -9.19 -10.97 14.31
CA LEU A 298 -7.93 -11.57 14.74
C LEU A 298 -7.01 -10.55 15.42
N GLU A 299 -6.93 -9.33 14.85
CA GLU A 299 -6.16 -8.23 15.40
C GLU A 299 -6.69 -7.78 16.75
N GLU A 300 -7.99 -7.53 16.86
CA GLU A 300 -8.63 -7.10 18.12
C GLU A 300 -8.48 -8.14 19.24
N ASN A 301 -8.64 -9.43 18.91
CA ASN A 301 -8.42 -10.52 19.85
C ASN A 301 -6.95 -10.58 20.32
N TYR A 302 -6.01 -10.34 19.40
CA TYR A 302 -4.58 -10.27 19.70
C TYR A 302 -4.27 -9.10 20.65
N TYR A 303 -4.79 -7.89 20.38
CA TYR A 303 -4.55 -6.72 21.22
C TYR A 303 -5.08 -6.92 22.64
N GLN A 304 -6.25 -7.53 22.78
CA GLN A 304 -6.81 -7.85 24.08
C GLN A 304 -6.00 -8.92 24.82
N ALA A 305 -5.67 -10.02 24.14
CA ALA A 305 -4.98 -11.15 24.75
C ALA A 305 -3.55 -10.81 25.19
N GLU A 306 -2.84 -10.00 24.39
CA GLU A 306 -1.44 -9.65 24.62
C GLU A 306 -1.27 -8.28 25.29
N ASN A 307 -2.37 -7.55 25.52
CA ASN A 307 -2.36 -6.17 26.04
C ASN A 307 -1.41 -5.27 25.24
N ILE A 308 -1.53 -5.30 23.91
CA ILE A 308 -0.76 -4.49 22.97
C ILE A 308 -1.69 -3.44 22.37
N PRO A 309 -1.37 -2.14 22.48
CA PRO A 309 -2.14 -1.09 21.82
C PRO A 309 -2.09 -1.22 20.29
N ALA A 310 -3.26 -1.10 19.64
CA ALA A 310 -3.39 -1.21 18.20
C ALA A 310 -2.50 -0.23 17.41
N GLN A 311 -2.15 0.91 18.01
CA GLN A 311 -1.28 1.92 17.41
C GLN A 311 0.13 1.42 17.06
N TYR A 312 0.58 0.31 17.64
CA TYR A 312 1.88 -0.30 17.34
C TYR A 312 1.81 -1.34 16.23
N ASP A 313 0.60 -1.65 15.74
CA ASP A 313 0.41 -2.55 14.61
C ASP A 313 0.12 -1.74 13.33
N TRP A 314 1.07 -1.71 12.42
CA TRP A 314 0.95 -1.03 11.14
C TRP A 314 -0.23 -1.53 10.30
N HIS A 315 -0.57 -2.81 10.47
CA HIS A 315 -1.51 -3.53 9.62
C HIS A 315 -2.98 -3.16 9.92
N HIS A 316 -3.30 -2.83 11.18
CA HIS A 316 -4.68 -2.58 11.60
C HIS A 316 -5.34 -1.41 10.86
N ALA A 317 -4.72 -0.23 10.90
CA ALA A 317 -5.25 0.94 10.19
C ALA A 317 -5.35 0.70 8.68
N HIS A 318 -4.38 0.00 8.10
CA HIS A 318 -4.37 -0.40 6.70
C HIS A 318 -5.54 -1.34 6.35
N ASN A 319 -5.80 -2.36 7.17
CA ASN A 319 -6.95 -3.25 6.99
C ASN A 319 -8.29 -2.52 7.10
N LEU A 320 -8.43 -1.58 8.05
CA LEU A 320 -9.63 -0.76 8.19
C LEU A 320 -9.91 0.07 6.93
N GLN A 321 -8.87 0.64 6.32
CA GLN A 321 -9.00 1.44 5.09
C GLN A 321 -9.50 0.62 3.91
N LEU A 322 -8.96 -0.58 3.68
CA LEU A 322 -9.41 -1.46 2.61
C LEU A 322 -10.82 -2.02 2.86
N LEU A 323 -11.13 -2.37 4.09
CA LEU A 323 -12.49 -2.74 4.49
C LEU A 323 -13.49 -1.60 4.22
N ALA A 324 -13.09 -0.35 4.54
CA ALA A 324 -13.90 0.84 4.26
C ALA A 324 -14.12 1.02 2.76
N MET A 325 -13.08 0.91 1.93
CA MET A 325 -13.18 1.00 0.47
C MET A 325 -14.07 -0.12 -0.11
N ALA A 326 -14.00 -1.32 0.44
CA ALA A 326 -14.87 -2.42 0.04
C ALA A 326 -16.35 -2.13 0.35
N PHE A 327 -16.66 -1.56 1.53
CA PHE A 327 -18.02 -1.11 1.85
C PHE A 327 -18.46 0.06 0.97
N GLN A 328 -17.57 1.02 0.68
CA GLN A 328 -17.82 2.14 -0.22
C GLN A 328 -18.18 1.63 -1.63
N SER A 329 -17.48 0.61 -2.12
CA SER A 329 -17.77 -0.01 -3.42
C SER A 329 -19.17 -0.58 -3.51
N LEU A 330 -19.74 -1.09 -2.41
CA LEU A 330 -21.12 -1.58 -2.32
C LEU A 330 -22.16 -0.49 -2.03
N GLY A 331 -21.76 0.77 -1.91
CA GLY A 331 -22.65 1.86 -1.55
C GLY A 331 -23.04 1.90 -0.06
N GLN A 332 -22.35 1.15 0.82
CA GLN A 332 -22.57 1.16 2.27
C GLN A 332 -21.75 2.27 2.93
N MET A 333 -22.09 3.51 2.62
CA MET A 333 -21.29 4.70 2.96
C MET A 333 -21.21 4.95 4.47
N LYS A 334 -22.22 4.57 5.26
CA LYS A 334 -22.21 4.73 6.72
C LYS A 334 -21.16 3.83 7.37
N LYS A 335 -21.05 2.58 6.91
CA LYS A 335 -20.02 1.67 7.39
C LYS A 335 -18.63 2.11 6.96
N ALA A 336 -18.49 2.50 5.69
CA ALA A 336 -17.23 3.04 5.19
C ALA A 336 -16.76 4.26 5.99
N ALA A 337 -17.65 5.22 6.24
CA ALA A 337 -17.33 6.43 7.03
C ALA A 337 -16.85 6.13 8.45
N ASN A 338 -17.45 5.15 9.13
CA ASN A 338 -17.04 4.78 10.48
C ASN A 338 -15.63 4.18 10.49
N LEU A 339 -15.32 3.29 9.54
CA LEU A 339 -14.02 2.64 9.43
C LEU A 339 -12.92 3.61 9.00
N PHE A 340 -13.18 4.50 8.03
CA PHE A 340 -12.22 5.53 7.65
C PHE A 340 -11.91 6.48 8.81
N ARG A 341 -12.93 6.85 9.60
CA ARG A 341 -12.73 7.70 10.78
C ARG A 341 -11.93 6.97 11.87
N GLU A 342 -12.20 5.68 12.11
CA GLU A 342 -11.44 4.82 13.02
C GLU A 342 -9.96 4.75 12.59
N ALA A 343 -9.70 4.49 11.30
CA ALA A 343 -8.35 4.46 10.75
C ALA A 343 -7.65 5.83 10.82
N PHE A 344 -8.38 6.92 10.54
CA PHE A 344 -7.86 8.29 10.62
C PHE A 344 -7.46 8.69 12.04
N ALA A 345 -8.21 8.25 13.05
CA ALA A 345 -7.93 8.53 14.45
C ALA A 345 -6.76 7.70 15.02
N SER A 346 -6.31 6.65 14.30
CA SER A 346 -5.19 5.82 14.73
C SER A 346 -3.88 6.60 14.61
N PRO A 347 -3.06 6.69 15.68
CA PRO A 347 -1.74 7.31 15.61
C PRO A 347 -0.85 6.60 14.60
N ALA A 348 -0.09 7.38 13.82
CA ALA A 348 0.86 6.86 12.86
C ALA A 348 2.29 7.01 13.39
N TYR A 349 3.11 5.98 13.24
CA TYR A 349 4.52 5.99 13.63
C TYR A 349 5.48 5.89 12.42
N THR A 350 4.92 5.85 11.20
CA THR A 350 5.67 5.87 9.94
C THR A 350 5.06 6.88 8.98
N ASP A 351 5.85 7.34 8.01
CA ASP A 351 5.41 8.23 6.93
C ASP A 351 4.29 7.61 6.09
N PHE A 352 4.38 6.30 5.82
CA PHE A 352 3.36 5.54 5.09
C PHE A 352 2.01 5.52 5.80
N LEU A 353 1.99 5.22 7.10
CA LEU A 353 0.75 5.18 7.89
C LEU A 353 0.12 6.58 7.98
N GLU A 354 0.94 7.61 8.19
CA GLU A 354 0.47 8.99 8.23
C GLU A 354 -0.08 9.42 6.87
N TYR A 355 0.62 9.11 5.79
CA TYR A 355 0.14 9.37 4.44
C TYR A 355 -1.20 8.68 4.15
N ASN A 356 -1.41 7.46 4.62
CA ASN A 356 -2.64 6.71 4.40
C ASN A 356 -3.86 7.28 5.14
N ARG A 357 -3.66 8.12 6.14
CA ARG A 357 -4.76 8.88 6.79
C ARG A 357 -5.50 9.78 5.79
N ARG A 358 -4.90 10.13 4.64
CA ARG A 358 -5.55 10.89 3.56
C ARG A 358 -6.85 10.25 3.05
N THR A 359 -7.03 8.95 3.21
CA THR A 359 -8.22 8.24 2.74
C THR A 359 -9.52 8.75 3.37
N TRP A 360 -9.47 9.30 4.59
CA TRP A 360 -10.62 9.93 5.22
C TRP A 360 -11.04 11.24 4.54
N PRO A 361 -10.20 12.27 4.40
CA PRO A 361 -10.59 13.47 3.64
C PRO A 361 -10.89 13.19 2.17
N GLU A 362 -10.23 12.22 1.51
CA GLU A 362 -10.59 11.76 0.15
C GLU A 362 -12.03 11.21 0.11
N PHE A 363 -12.43 10.37 1.07
CA PHE A 363 -13.79 9.88 1.19
C PHE A 363 -14.79 11.03 1.40
N LEU A 364 -14.49 11.98 2.27
CA LEU A 364 -15.34 13.13 2.54
C LEU A 364 -15.53 14.01 1.29
N LEU A 365 -14.46 14.27 0.54
CA LEU A 365 -14.53 14.96 -0.76
C LEU A 365 -15.40 14.18 -1.76
N ASN A 366 -15.19 12.89 -1.87
CA ASN A 366 -15.99 12.02 -2.73
C ASN A 366 -17.48 12.05 -2.38
N ARG A 367 -17.81 12.26 -1.09
CA ARG A 367 -19.20 12.36 -0.61
C ARG A 367 -19.76 13.78 -0.54
N GLY A 368 -19.04 14.79 -1.04
CA GLY A 368 -19.47 16.20 -1.02
C GLY A 368 -19.50 16.83 0.37
N ARG A 369 -18.82 16.23 1.36
CA ARG A 369 -18.71 16.74 2.75
C ARG A 369 -17.49 17.68 2.86
N HIS A 370 -17.55 18.80 2.15
CA HIS A 370 -16.37 19.62 1.86
C HIS A 370 -15.78 20.32 3.10
N GLU A 371 -16.62 20.79 4.04
CA GLU A 371 -16.13 21.42 5.28
C GLU A 371 -15.39 20.42 6.16
N GLU A 372 -15.96 19.23 6.33
CA GLU A 372 -15.32 18.16 7.09
C GLU A 372 -14.04 17.64 6.41
N ALA A 373 -14.04 17.59 5.08
CA ALA A 373 -12.85 17.25 4.31
C ALA A 373 -11.73 18.27 4.51
N LEU A 374 -12.08 19.57 4.55
CA LEU A 374 -11.13 20.64 4.82
C LEU A 374 -10.52 20.53 6.23
N GLU A 375 -11.35 20.24 7.23
CA GLU A 375 -10.90 20.05 8.62
C GLU A 375 -9.91 18.87 8.71
N ALA A 376 -10.29 17.70 8.19
CA ALA A 376 -9.44 16.51 8.20
C ALA A 376 -8.14 16.69 7.39
N ALA A 377 -8.21 17.36 6.22
CA ALA A 377 -7.03 17.63 5.40
C ALA A 377 -6.05 18.59 6.10
N ARG A 378 -6.56 19.61 6.82
CA ARG A 378 -5.73 20.53 7.60
C ARG A 378 -4.97 19.85 8.74
N GLU A 379 -5.53 18.80 9.33
CA GLU A 379 -4.79 18.00 10.32
C GLU A 379 -3.53 17.39 9.69
N LEU A 380 -3.63 16.85 8.46
CA LEU A 380 -2.49 16.29 7.73
C LEU A 380 -1.44 17.35 7.36
N THR A 381 -1.83 18.62 7.14
CA THR A 381 -0.85 19.69 6.85
C THR A 381 0.09 19.98 8.02
N GLN A 382 -0.26 19.53 9.23
CA GLN A 382 0.57 19.69 10.43
C GLN A 382 1.47 18.49 10.70
N SER A 383 1.47 17.49 9.82
CA SER A 383 2.27 16.27 9.97
C SER A 383 3.77 16.58 9.90
N GLN A 384 4.57 15.81 10.63
CA GLN A 384 6.04 15.89 10.52
C GLN A 384 6.55 15.35 9.17
N TRP A 385 5.77 14.53 8.45
CA TRP A 385 6.17 13.91 7.18
C TRP A 385 5.73 14.71 5.96
N PRO A 386 6.68 15.08 5.07
CA PRO A 386 6.37 15.90 3.89
C PRO A 386 5.32 15.28 2.96
N LEU A 387 5.30 13.95 2.81
CA LEU A 387 4.33 13.24 1.96
C LEU A 387 2.89 13.40 2.47
N ALA A 388 2.69 13.33 3.79
CA ALA A 388 1.39 13.56 4.41
C ALA A 388 0.96 15.03 4.29
N ARG A 389 1.91 15.97 4.49
CA ARG A 389 1.62 17.41 4.28
C ARG A 389 1.24 17.71 2.84
N LEU A 390 1.96 17.14 1.86
CA LEU A 390 1.63 17.25 0.44
C LEU A 390 0.17 16.82 0.16
N ALA A 391 -0.22 15.65 0.65
CA ALA A 391 -1.58 15.16 0.51
C ALA A 391 -2.58 16.08 1.23
N GLY A 392 -2.26 16.52 2.44
CA GLY A 392 -3.08 17.43 3.24
C GLY A 392 -3.35 18.76 2.51
N HIS A 393 -2.31 19.44 2.01
CA HIS A 393 -2.45 20.69 1.26
C HIS A 393 -3.27 20.51 -0.02
N THR A 394 -3.04 19.42 -0.76
CA THR A 394 -3.80 19.14 -1.97
C THR A 394 -5.28 18.93 -1.68
N LEU A 395 -5.62 18.12 -0.68
CA LEU A 395 -7.00 17.80 -0.32
C LEU A 395 -7.72 19.00 0.31
N ALA A 396 -7.00 19.82 1.11
CA ALA A 396 -7.52 21.08 1.63
C ALA A 396 -7.85 22.04 0.48
N GLY A 397 -6.95 22.17 -0.50
CA GLY A 397 -7.18 22.98 -1.69
C GLY A 397 -8.39 22.53 -2.52
N GLN A 398 -8.57 21.21 -2.70
CA GLN A 398 -9.74 20.65 -3.39
C GLN A 398 -11.04 20.96 -2.64
N ALA A 399 -11.03 20.83 -1.30
CA ALA A 399 -12.18 21.19 -0.46
C ALA A 399 -12.51 22.67 -0.57
N LEU A 400 -11.50 23.54 -0.55
CA LEU A 400 -11.65 24.99 -0.70
C LEU A 400 -12.22 25.39 -2.07
N LEU A 401 -11.78 24.71 -3.15
CA LEU A 401 -12.38 24.90 -4.49
C LEU A 401 -13.86 24.54 -4.50
N ALA A 402 -14.24 23.43 -3.88
CA ALA A 402 -15.63 23.01 -3.78
C ALA A 402 -16.47 23.99 -2.96
N LEU A 403 -15.85 24.67 -1.98
CA LEU A 403 -16.45 25.74 -1.16
C LEU A 403 -16.39 27.13 -1.82
N ASN A 404 -15.95 27.23 -3.10
CA ASN A 404 -15.78 28.48 -3.85
C ASN A 404 -14.76 29.46 -3.23
N ARG A 405 -13.77 28.95 -2.51
CA ARG A 405 -12.69 29.72 -1.87
C ARG A 405 -11.42 29.65 -2.73
N MET A 406 -11.46 30.26 -3.93
CA MET A 406 -10.43 30.15 -4.96
C MET A 406 -9.03 30.62 -4.50
N ASN A 407 -8.95 31.76 -3.82
CA ASN A 407 -7.63 32.29 -3.40
C ASN A 407 -6.97 31.37 -2.37
N ASP A 408 -7.74 30.91 -1.39
CA ASP A 408 -7.23 29.98 -0.38
C ASP A 408 -6.80 28.64 -1.02
N ALA A 409 -7.51 28.16 -2.04
CA ALA A 409 -7.12 26.96 -2.79
C ALA A 409 -5.81 27.13 -3.55
N LYS A 410 -5.54 28.35 -4.10
CA LYS A 410 -4.26 28.67 -4.73
C LYS A 410 -3.11 28.71 -3.72
N ASP A 411 -3.37 29.21 -2.51
CA ASP A 411 -2.37 29.20 -1.45
C ASP A 411 -2.01 27.77 -1.01
N GLU A 412 -3.01 26.89 -0.93
CA GLU A 412 -2.80 25.46 -0.66
C GLU A 412 -2.03 24.76 -1.81
N LEU A 413 -2.29 25.12 -3.08
CA LEU A 413 -1.50 24.61 -4.21
C LEU A 413 -0.02 25.00 -4.09
N ASN A 414 0.25 26.27 -3.81
CA ASN A 414 1.62 26.75 -3.61
C ASN A 414 2.32 26.02 -2.44
N ALA A 415 1.58 25.70 -1.38
CA ALA A 415 2.09 24.91 -0.25
C ALA A 415 2.39 23.47 -0.66
N ALA A 416 1.47 22.80 -1.38
CA ALA A 416 1.66 21.45 -1.88
C ALA A 416 2.88 21.33 -2.82
N GLU A 417 3.10 22.34 -3.68
CA GLU A 417 4.27 22.39 -4.57
C GLU A 417 5.58 22.50 -3.79
N ARG A 418 5.64 23.32 -2.73
CA ARG A 418 6.82 23.38 -1.84
C ARG A 418 7.09 22.05 -1.16
N GLU A 419 6.07 21.35 -0.68
CA GLU A 419 6.26 20.01 -0.11
C GLU A 419 6.77 19.01 -1.16
N SER A 420 6.36 19.15 -2.42
CA SER A 420 6.87 18.31 -3.52
C SER A 420 8.37 18.48 -3.78
N GLU A 421 8.93 19.68 -3.56
CA GLU A 421 10.35 19.98 -3.80
C GLU A 421 11.28 19.25 -2.82
N VAL A 422 10.81 18.92 -1.61
CA VAL A 422 11.61 18.23 -0.60
C VAL A 422 11.51 16.71 -0.68
N LEU A 423 10.58 16.20 -1.48
CA LEU A 423 10.42 14.76 -1.71
C LEU A 423 11.40 14.24 -2.78
N PRO A 424 11.86 12.98 -2.66
CA PRO A 424 12.65 12.36 -3.72
C PRO A 424 11.92 12.43 -5.07
N PRO A 425 12.64 12.72 -6.19
CA PRO A 425 12.01 12.90 -7.50
C PRO A 425 11.11 11.74 -7.96
N ARG A 426 11.41 10.52 -7.54
CA ARG A 426 10.58 9.33 -7.82
C ARG A 426 9.26 9.36 -7.08
N THR A 427 9.24 9.87 -5.86
CA THR A 427 8.02 10.00 -5.05
C THR A 427 7.06 11.02 -5.67
N THR A 428 7.58 12.18 -6.07
CA THR A 428 6.76 13.23 -6.69
C THR A 428 6.23 12.82 -8.07
N ALA A 429 6.99 12.08 -8.86
CA ALA A 429 6.55 11.59 -10.16
C ALA A 429 5.43 10.54 -10.08
N ALA A 430 5.35 9.82 -8.94
CA ALA A 430 4.30 8.82 -8.71
C ALA A 430 3.02 9.41 -8.09
N LEU A 431 3.08 10.67 -7.59
CA LEU A 431 1.97 11.28 -6.86
C LEU A 431 1.36 12.44 -7.67
N PRO A 432 0.18 12.27 -8.24
CA PRO A 432 -0.46 13.30 -9.07
C PRO A 432 -1.12 14.43 -8.26
N TYR A 433 -0.92 14.50 -6.93
CA TYR A 433 -1.67 15.35 -6.03
C TYR A 433 -1.70 16.85 -6.39
N PRO A 434 -0.57 17.57 -6.48
CA PRO A 434 -0.62 19.00 -6.85
C PRO A 434 -1.25 19.23 -8.21
N MET A 435 -1.07 18.28 -9.14
CA MET A 435 -1.61 18.37 -10.50
C MET A 435 -3.14 18.28 -10.52
N VAL A 436 -3.75 17.43 -9.66
CA VAL A 436 -5.22 17.35 -9.52
C VAL A 436 -5.78 18.68 -9.04
N LEU A 437 -5.16 19.30 -8.03
CA LEU A 437 -5.60 20.59 -7.51
C LEU A 437 -5.40 21.71 -8.55
N ARG A 438 -4.26 21.74 -9.22
CA ARG A 438 -3.98 22.70 -10.32
C ARG A 438 -5.02 22.59 -11.43
N ALA A 439 -5.34 21.35 -11.86
CA ALA A 439 -6.38 21.12 -12.86
C ALA A 439 -7.76 21.58 -12.39
N GLY A 440 -8.11 21.35 -11.14
CA GLY A 440 -9.36 21.86 -10.57
C GLY A 440 -9.45 23.39 -10.58
N ILE A 441 -8.34 24.09 -10.32
CA ILE A 441 -8.25 25.55 -10.45
C ILE A 441 -8.46 25.98 -11.90
N LEU A 442 -7.77 25.36 -12.86
CA LEU A 442 -7.90 25.65 -14.29
C LEU A 442 -9.34 25.48 -14.80
N LEU A 443 -10.03 24.41 -14.37
CA LEU A 443 -11.46 24.21 -14.68
C LEU A 443 -12.31 25.38 -14.19
N ARG A 444 -12.08 25.89 -12.99
CA ARG A 444 -12.81 27.04 -12.43
C ARG A 444 -12.48 28.37 -13.11
N GLU A 445 -11.31 28.46 -13.75
CA GLU A 445 -10.86 29.62 -14.55
C GLU A 445 -11.27 29.53 -16.02
N ASN A 446 -12.08 28.52 -16.40
CA ASN A 446 -12.50 28.21 -17.78
C ASN A 446 -11.32 27.91 -18.74
N GLN A 447 -10.19 27.45 -18.21
CA GLN A 447 -9.03 26.99 -18.99
C GLN A 447 -9.16 25.49 -19.28
N MET A 448 -10.25 25.10 -19.98
CA MET A 448 -10.65 23.71 -20.15
C MET A 448 -9.59 22.83 -20.80
N GLN A 449 -8.94 23.32 -21.90
CA GLN A 449 -7.94 22.52 -22.63
C GLN A 449 -6.71 22.16 -21.78
N ASP A 450 -6.23 23.12 -20.99
CA ASP A 450 -5.07 22.91 -20.12
C ASP A 450 -5.44 21.97 -18.96
N ALA A 451 -6.64 22.12 -18.40
CA ALA A 451 -7.16 21.25 -17.35
C ALA A 451 -7.35 19.80 -17.84
N GLU A 452 -7.94 19.63 -19.04
CA GLU A 452 -8.16 18.32 -19.67
C GLU A 452 -6.84 17.57 -19.89
N ALA A 453 -5.86 18.25 -20.52
CA ALA A 453 -4.54 17.66 -20.76
C ALA A 453 -3.88 17.20 -19.45
N LEU A 454 -3.95 18.03 -18.41
CA LEU A 454 -3.37 17.73 -17.10
C LEU A 454 -4.08 16.57 -16.41
N LEU A 455 -5.41 16.53 -16.44
CA LEU A 455 -6.20 15.45 -15.83
C LEU A 455 -6.05 14.11 -16.55
N MET A 456 -5.88 14.10 -17.87
CA MET A 456 -5.57 12.87 -18.60
C MET A 456 -4.22 12.26 -18.17
N ASP A 457 -3.20 13.09 -17.93
CA ASP A 457 -1.90 12.62 -17.40
C ASP A 457 -2.02 12.14 -15.94
N VAL A 458 -2.81 12.84 -15.14
CA VAL A 458 -3.13 12.45 -13.75
C VAL A 458 -3.84 11.10 -13.71
N GLU A 459 -4.89 10.91 -14.50
CA GLU A 459 -5.63 9.63 -14.56
C GLU A 459 -4.73 8.47 -14.99
N LYS A 460 -3.87 8.71 -15.98
CA LYS A 460 -2.88 7.73 -16.40
C LYS A 460 -1.93 7.36 -15.26
N SER A 461 -1.50 8.34 -14.48
CA SER A 461 -0.63 8.11 -13.32
C SER A 461 -1.35 7.34 -12.22
N ILE A 462 -2.59 7.70 -11.89
CA ILE A 462 -3.44 7.00 -10.91
C ILE A 462 -3.63 5.53 -11.31
N LEU A 463 -3.99 5.27 -12.56
CA LEU A 463 -4.24 3.92 -13.07
C LEU A 463 -2.97 3.06 -13.19
N ALA A 464 -1.80 3.68 -13.28
CA ALA A 464 -0.51 2.99 -13.37
C ALA A 464 0.08 2.66 -11.99
N MET A 465 -0.47 3.20 -10.91
CA MET A 465 0.04 2.96 -9.56
C MET A 465 -0.20 1.49 -9.16
N PRO A 466 0.86 0.75 -8.79
CA PRO A 466 0.72 -0.65 -8.37
C PRO A 466 0.21 -0.77 -6.94
N GLY A 467 -0.22 -1.98 -6.59
CA GLY A 467 -0.66 -2.36 -5.25
C GLY A 467 -2.16 -2.22 -5.02
N PRO A 468 -2.68 -2.93 -3.99
CA PRO A 468 -4.11 -3.03 -3.73
C PRO A 468 -4.75 -1.72 -3.26
N ASP A 469 -4.03 -0.96 -2.43
CA ASP A 469 -4.49 0.35 -1.95
C ASP A 469 -4.69 1.32 -3.10
N ALA A 470 -3.67 1.44 -3.96
CA ALA A 470 -3.71 2.31 -5.12
C ALA A 470 -4.82 1.89 -6.09
N TRP A 471 -4.97 0.58 -6.33
CA TRP A 471 -6.03 0.05 -7.18
C TRP A 471 -7.41 0.40 -6.63
N SER A 472 -7.63 0.21 -5.32
CA SER A 472 -8.92 0.51 -4.68
C SER A 472 -9.20 2.02 -4.64
N ALA A 473 -8.19 2.83 -4.27
CA ALA A 473 -8.32 4.28 -4.19
C ALA A 473 -8.54 4.93 -5.57
N ALA A 474 -7.92 4.40 -6.64
CA ALA A 474 -8.06 4.90 -8.00
C ALA A 474 -9.54 5.04 -8.43
N THR A 475 -10.37 4.07 -8.09
CA THR A 475 -11.80 4.09 -8.39
C THR A 475 -12.49 5.38 -7.89
N PHE A 476 -12.21 5.76 -6.65
CA PHE A 476 -12.85 6.91 -5.98
C PHE A 476 -12.21 8.25 -6.35
N GLN A 477 -10.89 8.25 -6.61
CA GLN A 477 -10.18 9.42 -7.13
C GLN A 477 -10.68 9.79 -8.53
N LEU A 478 -10.82 8.81 -9.42
CA LEU A 478 -11.41 9.02 -10.74
C LEU A 478 -12.87 9.49 -10.66
N GLU A 479 -13.67 8.96 -9.72
CA GLU A 479 -15.04 9.41 -9.52
C GLU A 479 -15.10 10.90 -9.12
N THR A 480 -14.15 11.34 -8.28
CA THR A 480 -14.02 12.75 -7.89
C THR A 480 -13.64 13.62 -9.09
N ILE A 481 -12.71 13.16 -9.95
CA ILE A 481 -12.35 13.85 -11.20
C ILE A 481 -13.56 13.94 -12.14
N ALA A 482 -14.27 12.82 -12.36
CA ALA A 482 -15.47 12.82 -13.21
C ALA A 482 -16.55 13.79 -12.73
N ARG A 483 -16.72 13.93 -11.41
CA ARG A 483 -17.63 14.91 -10.82
C ARG A 483 -17.15 16.33 -11.07
N SER A 484 -15.88 16.64 -10.82
CA SER A 484 -15.31 17.97 -11.05
C SER A 484 -15.44 18.40 -12.50
N ALA A 485 -15.23 17.48 -13.45
CA ALA A 485 -15.41 17.74 -14.88
C ALA A 485 -16.89 18.07 -15.20
N ARG A 486 -17.84 17.31 -14.68
CA ARG A 486 -19.29 17.60 -14.87
C ARG A 486 -19.69 18.94 -14.28
N ASP A 487 -19.20 19.27 -13.07
CA ASP A 487 -19.51 20.52 -12.39
C ASP A 487 -18.97 21.74 -13.15
N ALA A 488 -17.86 21.56 -13.88
CA ALA A 488 -17.28 22.55 -14.79
C ALA A 488 -17.97 22.58 -16.18
N GLY A 489 -18.88 21.63 -16.46
CA GLY A 489 -19.54 21.51 -17.77
C GLY A 489 -18.72 20.77 -18.84
N ASP A 490 -17.59 20.20 -18.47
CA ASP A 490 -16.76 19.38 -19.36
C ASP A 490 -17.26 17.92 -19.40
N TRP A 491 -18.27 17.72 -20.28
CA TRP A 491 -18.91 16.41 -20.42
C TRP A 491 -18.07 15.41 -21.23
N GLU A 492 -17.11 15.89 -22.02
CA GLU A 492 -16.21 15.02 -22.77
C GLU A 492 -15.20 14.36 -21.81
N LEU A 493 -14.54 15.15 -20.98
CA LEU A 493 -13.66 14.65 -19.92
C LEU A 493 -14.44 13.78 -18.93
N ALA A 494 -15.62 14.20 -18.48
CA ALA A 494 -16.45 13.40 -17.57
C ALA A 494 -16.78 12.02 -18.14
N GLY A 495 -17.05 11.95 -19.46
CA GLY A 495 -17.30 10.70 -20.17
C GLY A 495 -16.07 9.82 -20.30
N PHE A 496 -14.91 10.42 -20.58
CA PHE A 496 -13.63 9.74 -20.64
C PHE A 496 -13.26 9.12 -19.26
N THR A 497 -13.33 9.91 -18.22
CA THR A 497 -13.05 9.45 -16.85
C THR A 497 -14.03 8.35 -16.42
N ALA A 498 -15.33 8.49 -16.70
CA ALA A 498 -16.32 7.45 -16.39
C ALA A 498 -16.02 6.12 -17.10
N GLN A 499 -15.50 6.16 -18.35
CA GLN A 499 -15.04 4.95 -19.06
C GLN A 499 -13.82 4.33 -18.38
N ASN A 500 -12.88 5.16 -17.92
CA ASN A 500 -11.70 4.69 -17.17
C ASN A 500 -12.10 4.00 -15.86
N ILE A 501 -13.07 4.55 -15.10
CA ILE A 501 -13.60 3.88 -13.90
C ILE A 501 -14.17 2.51 -14.25
N MET A 502 -15.02 2.43 -15.28
CA MET A 502 -15.64 1.17 -15.70
C MET A 502 -14.61 0.15 -16.22
N GLY A 503 -13.56 0.61 -16.89
CA GLY A 503 -12.46 -0.24 -17.36
C GLY A 503 -11.59 -0.75 -16.21
N HIS A 504 -11.33 0.09 -15.23
CA HIS A 504 -10.52 -0.23 -14.05
C HIS A 504 -11.24 -1.18 -13.08
N ASN A 505 -12.49 -0.84 -12.74
CA ASN A 505 -13.34 -1.67 -11.88
C ASN A 505 -14.73 -1.88 -12.50
N PRO A 506 -14.91 -2.92 -13.33
CA PRO A 506 -16.18 -3.20 -13.99
C PRO A 506 -17.31 -3.62 -13.03
N ASN A 507 -17.01 -3.89 -11.77
CA ASN A 507 -17.98 -4.24 -10.74
C ASN A 507 -18.39 -3.03 -9.85
N TYR A 508 -17.89 -1.84 -10.13
CA TYR A 508 -18.20 -0.64 -9.37
C TYR A 508 -19.39 0.12 -9.95
N ALA A 509 -20.46 0.24 -9.15
CA ALA A 509 -21.71 0.89 -9.55
C ALA A 509 -21.52 2.37 -9.92
N GLY A 510 -20.64 3.11 -9.23
CA GLY A 510 -20.39 4.53 -9.46
C GLY A 510 -19.92 4.85 -10.87
N GLY A 511 -19.15 3.96 -11.51
CA GLY A 511 -18.71 4.12 -12.91
C GLY A 511 -19.90 4.09 -13.87
N TYR A 512 -20.83 3.15 -13.68
CA TYR A 512 -22.07 3.08 -14.48
C TYR A 512 -22.98 4.27 -14.23
N TYR A 513 -23.08 4.72 -12.97
CA TYR A 513 -23.86 5.91 -12.64
C TYR A 513 -23.26 7.18 -13.26
N ALA A 514 -21.94 7.38 -13.16
CA ALA A 514 -21.27 8.51 -13.79
C ALA A 514 -21.49 8.54 -15.31
N MET A 515 -21.38 7.38 -15.98
CA MET A 515 -21.64 7.28 -17.41
C MET A 515 -23.13 7.48 -17.76
N ALA A 516 -24.04 7.12 -16.86
CA ALA A 516 -25.47 7.37 -17.06
C ALA A 516 -25.80 8.88 -17.07
N LEU A 517 -25.11 9.67 -16.23
CA LEU A 517 -25.23 11.14 -16.23
C LEU A 517 -24.72 11.75 -17.55
N VAL A 518 -23.62 11.22 -18.09
CA VAL A 518 -23.11 11.63 -19.43
C VAL A 518 -24.12 11.28 -20.53
N ALA A 519 -24.73 10.09 -20.48
CA ALA A 519 -25.77 9.68 -21.44
C ALA A 519 -27.02 10.56 -21.32
N GLU A 520 -27.39 11.00 -20.13
CA GLU A 520 -28.49 11.94 -19.89
C GLU A 520 -28.22 13.29 -20.51
N HIS A 521 -27.03 13.87 -20.29
CA HIS A 521 -26.61 15.13 -20.92
C HIS A 521 -26.68 15.01 -22.44
N ALA A 522 -26.20 13.90 -23.01
CA ALA A 522 -26.27 13.61 -24.45
C ALA A 522 -27.69 13.26 -24.94
N LYS A 523 -28.72 13.31 -24.09
CA LYS A 523 -30.14 12.96 -24.39
C LYS A 523 -30.30 11.53 -24.93
N ASN A 524 -29.38 10.62 -24.59
CA ASN A 524 -29.41 9.20 -24.99
C ASN A 524 -30.19 8.37 -23.95
N LYS A 525 -31.53 8.35 -24.04
CA LYS A 525 -32.40 7.65 -23.10
C LYS A 525 -32.12 6.16 -22.99
N THR A 526 -31.81 5.49 -24.11
CA THR A 526 -31.56 4.03 -24.14
C THR A 526 -30.26 3.69 -23.39
N ALA A 527 -29.19 4.43 -23.64
CA ALA A 527 -27.91 4.24 -22.94
C ALA A 527 -28.10 4.54 -21.44
N LYS A 528 -28.73 5.66 -21.08
CA LYS A 528 -29.05 6.03 -19.70
C LYS A 528 -29.73 4.88 -18.95
N ALA A 529 -30.88 4.39 -19.47
CA ALA A 529 -31.67 3.34 -18.80
C ALA A 529 -30.82 2.07 -18.56
N ARG A 530 -30.05 1.62 -19.57
CA ARG A 530 -29.19 0.46 -19.44
C ARG A 530 -28.10 0.65 -18.37
N LEU A 531 -27.47 1.82 -18.33
CA LEU A 531 -26.40 2.12 -17.38
C LEU A 531 -26.92 2.23 -15.95
N LEU A 532 -28.09 2.85 -15.73
CA LEU A 532 -28.74 2.91 -14.43
C LEU A 532 -29.13 1.51 -13.92
N ALA A 533 -29.63 0.64 -14.78
CA ALA A 533 -29.95 -0.76 -14.44
C ALA A 533 -28.67 -1.51 -14.01
N SER A 534 -27.51 -1.24 -14.67
CA SER A 534 -26.22 -1.82 -14.26
C SER A 534 -25.78 -1.29 -12.89
N ALA A 535 -25.89 0.01 -12.62
CA ALA A 535 -25.56 0.59 -11.32
C ALA A 535 -26.43 -0.02 -10.20
N GLN A 536 -27.74 -0.13 -10.40
CA GLN A 536 -28.67 -0.73 -9.44
C GLN A 536 -28.30 -2.19 -9.11
N LYS A 537 -27.85 -2.96 -10.10
CA LYS A 537 -27.42 -4.35 -9.88
C LYS A 537 -26.28 -4.46 -8.86
N PHE A 538 -25.32 -3.53 -8.87
CA PHE A 538 -24.21 -3.53 -7.93
C PHE A 538 -24.54 -2.84 -6.60
N TRP A 539 -25.58 -1.98 -6.56
CA TRP A 539 -26.02 -1.28 -5.34
C TRP A 539 -27.19 -1.97 -4.61
N VAL A 540 -27.38 -3.27 -4.81
CA VAL A 540 -28.47 -4.03 -4.12
C VAL A 540 -28.37 -3.93 -2.59
N LYS A 541 -27.15 -3.83 -2.03
CA LYS A 541 -26.88 -3.74 -0.59
C LYS A 541 -26.49 -2.33 -0.13
N ALA A 542 -26.65 -1.33 -0.99
CA ALA A 542 -26.32 0.06 -0.66
C ALA A 542 -27.20 0.60 0.48
N ASP A 543 -26.73 1.66 1.13
CA ASP A 543 -27.55 2.40 2.09
C ASP A 543 -28.82 2.92 1.39
N ALA A 544 -29.97 2.77 2.04
CA ALA A 544 -31.26 3.15 1.45
C ALA A 544 -31.38 4.66 1.15
N ASP A 545 -30.60 5.47 1.85
CA ASP A 545 -30.50 6.92 1.70
C ASP A 545 -29.31 7.36 0.84
N LEU A 546 -28.68 6.45 0.09
CA LEU A 546 -27.60 6.79 -0.85
C LEU A 546 -28.14 7.78 -1.91
N PRO A 547 -27.57 9.01 -2.01
CA PRO A 547 -28.12 10.04 -2.90
C PRO A 547 -28.18 9.61 -4.36
N GLU A 548 -27.20 8.87 -4.85
CA GLU A 548 -27.15 8.34 -6.21
C GLU A 548 -28.29 7.33 -6.46
N LEU A 549 -28.62 6.49 -5.48
CA LEU A 549 -29.71 5.52 -5.58
C LEU A 549 -31.07 6.22 -5.58
N LEU A 550 -31.23 7.24 -4.73
CA LEU A 550 -32.44 8.07 -4.71
C LEU A 550 -32.62 8.84 -6.04
N ALA A 551 -31.51 9.38 -6.58
CA ALA A 551 -31.54 10.06 -7.87
C ALA A 551 -32.00 9.11 -9.01
N ILE A 552 -31.55 7.84 -9.01
CA ILE A 552 -31.98 6.86 -10.00
C ILE A 552 -33.51 6.64 -9.94
N GLN A 553 -34.12 6.62 -8.75
CA GLN A 553 -35.55 6.42 -8.57
C GLN A 553 -36.37 7.59 -9.16
N THR A 554 -35.84 8.81 -9.13
CA THR A 554 -36.47 10.00 -9.71
C THR A 554 -36.21 10.16 -11.20
N MET A 555 -35.20 9.51 -11.75
CA MET A 555 -34.80 9.55 -13.16
C MET A 555 -35.58 8.53 -14.04
N ASN A 556 -36.20 7.53 -13.44
CA ASN A 556 -37.03 6.53 -14.11
C ASN A 556 -38.47 7.01 -14.22
#